data_4536d1a7960dffe23e5101ccac041f93
#
_entry.id   4536d1a7960dffe23e5101ccac041f93
#
_cell.length_a   1.000
_cell.length_b   1.000
_cell.length_c   1.000
_cell.angle_alpha   90.00
_cell.angle_beta   90.00
_cell.angle_gamma   90.00
#
_symmetry.space_group_name_H-M   'P 1'
#
loop_
_entity.id
_entity.type
_entity.pdbx_description
1 polymer ?
#
loop_
_entity_poly.entity_id
_entity_poly.type
_entity_poly.pdbx_seq_one_letter_code
_entity_poly.pdbx_strand_id
1 'polypeptide(L)'
;AFKRLKTDKKLVIAGGVSDSGDYMNTLRALAAGDDRILFTDFVDGALRDELYSNAYLFVLPSDLEGMPLSLLEAMSYGNCVLVSDIEECTNVIHDRGITFRQGDVNDLEAKLRYAIEHPIAVRMFKQLSSDYICDRFQWDKVVDATLKLYQTP
;
A
#
# COMPACT_ATOMS: atom_id res chain seq x y z
N ALA A 1 -9.85 11.92 -2.95
CA ALA A 1 -10.68 10.70 -3.00
C ALA A 1 -11.27 10.38 -1.63
N PHE A 2 -10.46 10.20 -0.59
CA PHE A 2 -10.93 9.80 0.75
C PHE A 2 -11.92 10.81 1.37
N LYS A 3 -11.68 12.11 1.23
CA LYS A 3 -12.60 13.16 1.76
C LYS A 3 -14.03 13.08 1.21
N ARG A 4 -14.23 12.51 0.03
CA ARG A 4 -15.55 12.33 -0.59
C ARG A 4 -16.33 11.12 -0.05
N LEU A 5 -15.67 10.26 0.74
CA LEU A 5 -16.28 9.04 1.30
C LEU A 5 -17.04 9.35 2.59
N LYS A 6 -18.20 8.75 2.72
CA LYS A 6 -18.97 8.72 3.96
C LYS A 6 -18.59 7.44 4.73
N THR A 7 -17.66 7.55 5.67
CA THR A 7 -17.15 6.43 6.46
C THR A 7 -16.62 6.91 7.81
N ASP A 8 -16.62 6.06 8.80
CA ASP A 8 -16.01 6.23 10.11
C ASP A 8 -14.53 5.82 10.12
N LYS A 9 -14.05 5.21 9.04
CA LYS A 9 -12.64 4.81 8.92
C LYS A 9 -11.73 6.02 8.87
N LYS A 10 -10.51 5.84 9.33
CA LYS A 10 -9.45 6.84 9.27
C LYS A 10 -8.49 6.54 8.13
N LEU A 11 -7.96 7.59 7.53
CA LEU A 11 -6.83 7.51 6.61
C LEU A 11 -5.57 7.86 7.40
N VAL A 12 -4.65 6.93 7.49
CA VAL A 12 -3.32 7.16 8.07
C VAL A 12 -2.32 7.33 6.93
N ILE A 13 -1.69 8.48 6.86
CA ILE A 13 -0.61 8.78 5.92
C ILE A 13 0.69 8.64 6.70
N ALA A 14 1.36 7.49 6.50
CA ALA A 14 2.62 7.15 7.14
C ALA A 14 3.78 7.37 6.16
N GLY A 15 4.77 8.14 6.58
CA GLY A 15 5.95 8.43 5.78
C GLY A 15 6.56 9.78 6.15
N GLY A 16 7.87 9.87 6.04
CA GLY A 16 8.61 11.11 6.29
C GLY A 16 8.53 12.09 5.11
N VAL A 17 9.04 13.28 5.37
CA VAL A 17 9.20 14.30 4.34
C VAL A 17 10.34 13.88 3.41
N SER A 18 10.08 13.80 2.10
CA SER A 18 11.12 13.70 1.08
C SER A 18 11.79 15.07 0.85
N ASP A 19 12.74 15.14 -0.05
CA ASP A 19 13.64 16.28 -0.30
C ASP A 19 12.97 17.66 -0.45
N SER A 20 11.67 17.72 -0.71
CA SER A 20 10.91 18.97 -0.70
C SER A 20 9.75 18.89 0.30
N GLY A 21 9.77 19.71 1.35
CA GLY A 21 8.64 19.86 2.28
C GLY A 21 7.35 20.37 1.64
N ASP A 22 7.40 20.88 0.41
CA ASP A 22 6.27 21.47 -0.29
C ASP A 22 5.14 20.49 -0.58
N TYR A 23 5.48 19.24 -0.93
CA TYR A 23 4.45 18.22 -1.19
C TYR A 23 3.71 17.84 0.10
N MET A 24 4.43 17.67 1.20
CA MET A 24 3.81 17.39 2.50
C MET A 24 2.90 18.53 2.96
N ASN A 25 3.31 19.79 2.75
CA ASN A 25 2.48 20.96 3.03
C ASN A 25 1.21 20.96 2.19
N THR A 26 1.31 20.60 0.92
CA THR A 26 0.15 20.42 0.03
C THR A 26 -0.80 19.35 0.55
N LEU A 27 -0.28 18.19 0.96
CA LEU A 27 -1.11 17.09 1.53
C LEU A 27 -1.82 17.53 2.82
N ARG A 28 -1.11 18.22 3.72
CA ARG A 28 -1.70 18.75 4.96
C ARG A 28 -2.79 19.81 4.67
N ALA A 29 -2.56 20.66 3.69
CA ALA A 29 -3.57 21.64 3.26
C ALA A 29 -4.82 20.96 2.66
N LEU A 30 -4.63 19.92 1.84
CA LEU A 30 -5.74 19.12 1.29
C LEU A 30 -6.50 18.37 2.38
N ALA A 31 -5.82 17.89 3.43
CA ALA A 31 -6.43 17.19 4.55
C ALA A 31 -7.18 18.11 5.53
N ALA A 32 -6.90 19.42 5.49
CA ALA A 32 -7.45 20.37 6.45
C ALA A 32 -8.99 20.28 6.56
N GLY A 33 -9.47 20.27 7.81
CA GLY A 33 -10.90 20.17 8.12
C GLY A 33 -11.49 18.76 8.06
N ASP A 34 -10.67 17.72 7.92
CA ASP A 34 -11.11 16.33 8.03
C ASP A 34 -10.29 15.57 9.10
N ASP A 35 -10.84 15.48 10.32
CA ASP A 35 -10.19 14.83 11.47
C ASP A 35 -9.98 13.31 11.29
N ARG A 36 -10.49 12.73 10.21
CA ARG A 36 -10.24 11.33 9.87
C ARG A 36 -8.90 11.10 9.20
N ILE A 37 -8.21 12.17 8.74
CA ILE A 37 -6.92 12.08 8.05
C ILE A 37 -5.80 12.39 9.04
N LEU A 38 -4.96 11.40 9.30
CA LEU A 38 -3.89 11.44 10.28
C LEU A 38 -2.53 11.32 9.56
N PHE A 39 -1.57 12.14 9.99
CA PHE A 39 -0.18 12.06 9.53
C PHE A 39 0.67 11.57 10.69
N THR A 40 1.49 10.56 10.46
CA THR A 40 2.36 9.99 11.51
C THR A 40 3.83 10.35 11.34
N ASP A 41 4.16 11.05 10.24
CA ASP A 41 5.54 11.22 9.77
C ASP A 41 6.22 9.84 9.58
N PHE A 42 7.55 9.76 9.67
CA PHE A 42 8.26 8.49 9.52
C PHE A 42 7.93 7.55 10.69
N VAL A 43 7.62 6.30 10.37
CA VAL A 43 7.31 5.25 11.35
C VAL A 43 8.19 4.03 11.11
N ASP A 44 8.64 3.42 12.20
CA ASP A 44 9.39 2.17 12.22
C ASP A 44 9.01 1.30 13.44
N GLY A 45 9.67 0.15 13.55
CA GLY A 45 9.52 -0.75 14.69
C GLY A 45 8.06 -1.10 14.99
N ALA A 46 7.72 -1.12 16.26
CA ALA A 46 6.41 -1.56 16.74
C ALA A 46 5.23 -0.77 16.18
N LEU A 47 5.37 0.54 15.98
CA LEU A 47 4.29 1.37 15.43
C LEU A 47 4.00 1.01 13.96
N ARG A 48 5.05 0.79 13.17
CA ARG A 48 4.90 0.33 11.78
C ARG A 48 4.19 -1.03 11.74
N ASP A 49 4.61 -1.95 12.60
CA ASP A 49 4.05 -3.31 12.67
C ASP A 49 2.58 -3.28 13.10
N GLU A 50 2.22 -2.41 14.05
CA GLU A 50 0.83 -2.19 14.45
C GLU A 50 -0.02 -1.60 13.33
N LEU A 51 0.50 -0.63 12.58
CA LEU A 51 -0.21 -0.04 11.44
C LEU A 51 -0.50 -1.09 10.37
N TYR A 52 0.48 -1.91 9.98
CA TYR A 52 0.25 -2.99 9.03
C TYR A 52 -0.72 -4.05 9.59
N SER A 53 -0.53 -4.49 10.82
CA SER A 53 -1.36 -5.56 11.42
C SER A 53 -2.83 -5.17 11.55
N ASN A 54 -3.13 -3.88 11.77
CA ASN A 54 -4.48 -3.38 12.02
C ASN A 54 -5.11 -2.64 10.83
N ALA A 55 -4.40 -2.51 9.72
CA ALA A 55 -4.95 -1.84 8.56
C ALA A 55 -6.17 -2.59 8.01
N TYR A 56 -7.25 -1.86 7.76
CA TYR A 56 -8.40 -2.40 7.03
C TYR A 56 -8.05 -2.65 5.56
N LEU A 57 -7.35 -1.69 4.96
CA LEU A 57 -6.90 -1.68 3.58
C LEU A 57 -5.58 -0.90 3.51
N PHE A 58 -4.58 -1.46 2.85
CA PHE A 58 -3.37 -0.72 2.51
C PHE A 58 -3.53 -0.07 1.13
N VAL A 59 -3.13 1.19 0.99
CA VAL A 59 -3.26 1.93 -0.27
C VAL A 59 -1.90 2.44 -0.72
N LEU A 60 -1.52 2.12 -1.95
CA LEU A 60 -0.27 2.61 -2.57
C LEU A 60 -0.59 3.32 -3.90
N PRO A 61 -0.76 4.65 -3.88
CA PRO A 61 -1.14 5.44 -5.05
C PRO A 61 0.09 5.98 -5.80
N SER A 62 1.08 5.14 -6.05
CA SER A 62 2.33 5.55 -6.67
C SER A 62 2.18 5.77 -8.17
N ASP A 63 2.94 6.75 -8.69
CA ASP A 63 3.07 6.99 -10.12
C ASP A 63 4.23 6.21 -10.74
N LEU A 64 5.22 5.85 -9.93
CA LEU A 64 6.41 5.09 -10.33
C LEU A 64 6.96 4.36 -9.11
N GLU A 65 7.38 3.12 -9.31
CA GLU A 65 8.07 2.31 -8.31
C GLU A 65 9.25 1.57 -8.96
N GLY A 66 10.25 1.22 -8.17
CA GLY A 66 11.23 0.20 -8.57
C GLY A 66 10.73 -1.17 -8.13
N MET A 67 10.95 -1.50 -6.86
CA MET A 67 10.31 -2.63 -6.17
C MET A 67 9.50 -2.05 -5.00
N PRO A 68 8.16 -2.15 -4.99
CA PRO A 68 7.35 -1.53 -3.94
C PRO A 68 7.43 -2.32 -2.62
N LEU A 69 8.52 -2.13 -1.86
CA LEU A 69 8.77 -2.88 -0.62
C LEU A 69 7.64 -2.73 0.40
N SER A 70 7.08 -1.53 0.54
CA SER A 70 5.94 -1.29 1.43
C SER A 70 4.69 -2.10 1.05
N LEU A 71 4.51 -2.38 -0.24
CA LEU A 71 3.45 -3.27 -0.73
C LEU A 71 3.71 -4.72 -0.35
N LEU A 72 4.97 -5.20 -0.52
CA LEU A 72 5.37 -6.54 -0.09
C LEU A 72 5.19 -6.72 1.42
N GLU A 73 5.62 -5.72 2.21
CA GLU A 73 5.43 -5.71 3.66
C GLU A 73 3.94 -5.74 4.01
N ALA A 74 3.12 -4.85 3.45
CA ALA A 74 1.67 -4.83 3.72
C ALA A 74 1.02 -6.18 3.44
N MET A 75 1.35 -6.82 2.31
CA MET A 75 0.81 -8.13 1.95
C MET A 75 1.31 -9.23 2.88
N SER A 76 2.56 -9.19 3.36
CA SER A 76 3.09 -10.17 4.31
C SER A 76 2.37 -10.13 5.66
N TYR A 77 1.86 -8.97 6.06
CA TYR A 77 0.96 -8.82 7.22
C TYR A 77 -0.49 -9.23 6.94
N GLY A 78 -0.77 -9.80 5.77
CA GLY A 78 -2.12 -10.23 5.39
C GLY A 78 -3.07 -9.07 5.09
N ASN A 79 -2.59 -7.96 4.53
CA ASN A 79 -3.47 -6.87 4.15
C ASN A 79 -4.12 -7.08 2.79
N CYS A 80 -5.38 -6.65 2.67
CA CYS A 80 -5.96 -6.31 1.38
C CYS A 80 -5.26 -5.03 0.89
N VAL A 81 -4.87 -4.99 -0.37
CA VAL A 81 -4.15 -3.87 -0.96
C VAL A 81 -4.95 -3.24 -2.10
N LEU A 82 -4.86 -1.92 -2.20
CA LEU A 82 -5.40 -1.11 -3.30
C LEU A 82 -4.25 -0.29 -3.88
N VAL A 83 -3.88 -0.55 -5.11
CA VAL A 83 -2.69 0.04 -5.73
C VAL A 83 -3.01 0.68 -7.07
N SER A 84 -2.19 1.63 -7.51
CA SER A 84 -2.25 2.12 -8.88
C SER A 84 -1.92 1.00 -9.88
N ASP A 85 -2.48 1.06 -11.08
CA ASP A 85 -2.35 0.04 -12.13
C ASP A 85 -1.01 0.11 -12.90
N ILE A 86 0.03 0.66 -12.25
CA ILE A 86 1.39 0.62 -12.80
C ILE A 86 1.94 -0.81 -12.79
N GLU A 87 2.83 -1.10 -13.74
CA GLU A 87 3.35 -2.45 -13.96
C GLU A 87 4.04 -3.02 -12.73
N GLU A 88 4.81 -2.22 -12.00
CA GLU A 88 5.55 -2.62 -10.80
C GLU A 88 4.61 -3.10 -9.68
N CYS A 89 3.45 -2.47 -9.54
CA CYS A 89 2.45 -2.87 -8.55
C CYS A 89 1.64 -4.08 -9.01
N THR A 90 1.19 -4.08 -10.26
CA THR A 90 0.37 -5.18 -10.81
C THR A 90 1.14 -6.49 -10.92
N ASN A 91 2.46 -6.43 -11.21
CA ASN A 91 3.34 -7.60 -11.22
C ASN A 91 3.57 -8.19 -9.81
N VAL A 92 3.40 -7.40 -8.76
CA VAL A 92 3.47 -7.90 -7.39
C VAL A 92 2.14 -8.56 -6.98
N ILE A 93 1.03 -7.86 -7.16
CA ILE A 93 -0.25 -8.33 -6.61
C ILE A 93 -0.94 -9.37 -7.48
N HIS A 94 -0.72 -9.36 -8.82
CA HIS A 94 -1.53 -10.11 -9.80
C HIS A 94 -3.03 -9.95 -9.52
N ASP A 95 -3.71 -11.05 -9.13
CA ASP A 95 -5.13 -11.11 -8.80
C ASP A 95 -5.41 -11.06 -7.28
N ARG A 96 -4.40 -10.70 -6.45
CA ARG A 96 -4.48 -10.73 -4.97
C ARG A 96 -4.73 -9.35 -4.35
N GLY A 97 -5.19 -8.39 -5.12
CA GLY A 97 -5.47 -7.03 -4.65
C GLY A 97 -6.43 -6.30 -5.57
N ILE A 98 -6.69 -5.05 -5.25
CA ILE A 98 -7.54 -4.17 -6.01
C ILE A 98 -6.66 -3.15 -6.73
N THR A 99 -6.95 -2.86 -7.99
CA THR A 99 -6.26 -1.81 -8.75
C THR A 99 -7.18 -0.64 -9.04
N PHE A 100 -6.59 0.53 -9.14
CA PHE A 100 -7.25 1.72 -9.68
C PHE A 100 -6.35 2.37 -10.73
N ARG A 101 -6.95 3.14 -11.64
CA ARG A 101 -6.22 3.81 -12.71
C ARG A 101 -5.28 4.87 -12.13
N GLN A 102 -3.99 4.79 -12.47
CA GLN A 102 -2.96 5.75 -12.08
C GLN A 102 -3.43 7.20 -12.32
N GLY A 103 -3.25 8.06 -11.30
CA GLY A 103 -3.62 9.48 -11.37
C GLY A 103 -5.13 9.77 -11.39
N ASP A 104 -6.00 8.77 -11.44
CA ASP A 104 -7.45 8.96 -11.49
C ASP A 104 -8.08 8.96 -10.08
N VAL A 105 -8.31 10.15 -9.56
CA VAL A 105 -8.94 10.37 -8.24
C VAL A 105 -10.36 9.79 -8.17
N ASN A 106 -11.10 9.81 -9.27
CA ASN A 106 -12.47 9.31 -9.29
C ASN A 106 -12.50 7.77 -9.26
N ASP A 107 -11.58 7.12 -9.97
CA ASP A 107 -11.46 5.67 -9.91
C ASP A 107 -10.96 5.23 -8.53
N LEU A 108 -9.97 5.91 -7.95
CA LEU A 108 -9.54 5.66 -6.57
C LEU A 108 -10.69 5.79 -5.57
N GLU A 109 -11.51 6.84 -5.68
CA GLU A 109 -12.72 7.00 -4.84
C GLU A 109 -13.67 5.81 -5.01
N ALA A 110 -13.93 5.40 -6.25
CA ALA A 110 -14.82 4.28 -6.54
C ALA A 110 -14.31 2.95 -5.94
N LYS A 111 -12.98 2.69 -6.04
CA LYS A 111 -12.36 1.48 -5.46
C LYS A 111 -12.33 1.51 -3.93
N LEU A 112 -12.07 2.66 -3.32
CA LEU A 112 -12.18 2.83 -1.87
C LEU A 112 -13.61 2.58 -1.38
N ARG A 113 -14.60 3.14 -2.07
CA ARG A 113 -16.02 2.91 -1.80
C ARG A 113 -16.36 1.43 -1.91
N TYR A 114 -15.95 0.78 -3.00
CA TYR A 114 -16.14 -0.65 -3.18
C TYR A 114 -15.58 -1.46 -2.01
N ALA A 115 -14.33 -1.18 -1.59
CA ALA A 115 -13.72 -1.88 -0.46
C ALA A 115 -14.51 -1.69 0.86
N ILE A 116 -15.04 -0.49 1.09
CA ILE A 116 -15.85 -0.18 2.29
C ILE A 116 -17.18 -0.92 2.25
N GLU A 117 -17.84 -0.95 1.10
CA GLU A 117 -19.17 -1.57 0.91
C GLU A 117 -19.10 -3.10 0.81
N HIS A 118 -17.93 -3.68 0.50
CA HIS A 118 -17.73 -5.11 0.31
C HIS A 118 -16.69 -5.71 1.29
N PRO A 119 -16.96 -5.69 2.61
CA PRO A 119 -16.00 -6.17 3.62
C PRO A 119 -15.66 -7.67 3.48
N ILE A 120 -16.52 -8.46 2.84
CA ILE A 120 -16.25 -9.87 2.54
C ILE A 120 -15.11 -9.98 1.50
N ALA A 121 -15.16 -9.19 0.44
CA ALA A 121 -14.10 -9.17 -0.57
C ALA A 121 -12.75 -8.75 0.04
N VAL A 122 -12.74 -7.74 0.91
CA VAL A 122 -11.54 -7.32 1.63
C VAL A 122 -10.97 -8.46 2.48
N ARG A 123 -11.82 -9.20 3.20
CA ARG A 123 -11.37 -10.37 3.99
C ARG A 123 -10.80 -11.48 3.12
N MET A 124 -11.38 -11.74 1.95
CA MET A 124 -10.86 -12.74 1.01
C MET A 124 -9.45 -12.37 0.54
N PHE A 125 -9.23 -11.12 0.14
CA PHE A 125 -7.90 -10.67 -0.25
C PHE A 125 -6.90 -10.77 0.91
N LYS A 126 -7.29 -10.41 2.12
CA LYS A 126 -6.44 -10.55 3.32
C LYS A 126 -5.97 -11.99 3.53
N GLN A 127 -6.86 -12.97 3.38
CA GLN A 127 -6.52 -14.39 3.56
C GLN A 127 -5.56 -14.91 2.50
N LEU A 128 -5.57 -14.33 1.30
CA LEU A 128 -4.74 -14.79 0.18
C LEU A 128 -3.38 -14.09 0.09
N SER A 129 -3.20 -12.96 0.79
CA SER A 129 -2.03 -12.08 0.60
C SER A 129 -0.75 -12.66 1.19
N SER A 130 -0.76 -13.07 2.46
CA SER A 130 0.45 -13.41 3.20
C SER A 130 1.16 -14.62 2.60
N ASP A 131 0.46 -15.75 2.42
CA ASP A 131 1.05 -16.97 1.87
C ASP A 131 1.62 -16.72 0.47
N TYR A 132 0.85 -16.02 -0.37
CA TYR A 132 1.26 -15.71 -1.73
C TYR A 132 2.58 -14.91 -1.78
N ILE A 133 2.70 -13.86 -0.95
CA ILE A 133 3.89 -12.99 -0.95
C ILE A 133 5.09 -13.71 -0.31
N CYS A 134 4.88 -14.38 0.81
CA CYS A 134 5.97 -15.08 1.52
C CYS A 134 6.55 -16.23 0.69
N ASP A 135 5.75 -16.91 -0.12
CA ASP A 135 6.23 -17.96 -1.02
C ASP A 135 7.01 -17.40 -2.22
N ARG A 136 6.62 -16.25 -2.73
CA ARG A 136 7.15 -15.71 -3.98
C ARG A 136 8.37 -14.81 -3.77
N PHE A 137 8.33 -13.95 -2.76
CA PHE A 137 9.34 -12.91 -2.49
C PHE A 137 10.14 -13.23 -1.21
N GLN A 138 11.13 -14.11 -1.36
CA GLN A 138 12.02 -14.51 -0.26
C GLN A 138 13.42 -13.96 -0.47
N TRP A 139 13.99 -13.38 0.58
CA TRP A 139 15.35 -12.85 0.55
C TRP A 139 16.38 -13.93 0.18
N ASP A 140 16.23 -15.16 0.67
CA ASP A 140 17.14 -16.26 0.35
C ASP A 140 17.22 -16.51 -1.16
N LYS A 141 16.09 -16.44 -1.87
CA LYS A 141 16.06 -16.56 -3.34
C LYS A 141 16.81 -15.42 -4.04
N VAL A 142 16.70 -14.20 -3.52
CA VAL A 142 17.43 -13.02 -4.04
C VAL A 142 18.93 -13.20 -3.81
N VAL A 143 19.33 -13.61 -2.60
CA VAL A 143 20.73 -13.85 -2.25
C VAL A 143 21.31 -14.95 -3.14
N ASP A 144 20.64 -16.09 -3.27
CA ASP A 144 21.09 -17.20 -4.11
C ASP A 144 21.24 -16.80 -5.58
N ALA A 145 20.30 -16.02 -6.12
CA ALA A 145 20.38 -15.52 -7.49
C ALA A 145 21.55 -14.55 -7.67
N THR A 146 21.79 -13.68 -6.69
CA THR A 146 22.90 -12.72 -6.70
C THR A 146 24.26 -13.45 -6.63
N LEU A 147 24.40 -14.43 -5.73
CA LEU A 147 25.62 -15.20 -5.62
C LEU A 147 25.95 -15.97 -6.90
N LYS A 148 24.95 -16.49 -7.60
CA LYS A 148 25.15 -17.15 -8.91
C LYS A 148 25.74 -16.19 -9.95
N LEU A 149 25.33 -14.90 -9.96
CA LEU A 149 25.90 -13.90 -10.87
C LEU A 149 27.39 -13.67 -10.62
N TYR A 150 27.84 -13.67 -9.35
CA TYR A 150 29.25 -13.52 -9.02
C TYR A 150 30.09 -14.77 -9.33
N GLN A 151 29.48 -15.93 -9.48
CA GLN A 151 30.16 -17.21 -9.78
C GLN A 151 30.22 -17.50 -11.28
N THR A 152 29.54 -16.70 -12.11
CA THR A 152 29.57 -16.84 -13.57
C THR A 152 30.77 -16.08 -14.10
N PRO A 153 31.74 -16.72 -14.78
CA PRO A 153 32.95 -16.11 -15.31
C PRO A 153 32.67 -15.08 -16.42
#